data_d773ca50d210b304817ceb09fb092292
#
_entry.id   d773ca50d210b304817ceb09fb092292
#
_cell.length_a   1.000
_cell.length_b   1.000
_cell.length_c   1.000
_cell.angle_alpha   90.00
_cell.angle_beta   90.00
_cell.angle_gamma   90.00
#
_symmetry.space_group_name_H-M   'P 1'
#
loop_
_entity.id
_entity.type
_entity.pdbx_description
1 polymer ?
#
loop_
_entity_poly.entity_id
_entity_poly.type
_entity_poly.pdbx_seq_one_letter_code
_entity_poly.pdbx_strand_id
1 'polypeptide(L)'
;MGLVITGNNQLAFDAVCCAIIGVDPLSVPHIRLAYEAGFGPVDLDQIEIGGEVTLQEAKARAKGFRVGLIRVEEYFEGTNIKAYAGPPPSDTTDYCWGGCPGSMEEAVEIMRLFDDRTDAKMPKTHIVFGDYKGAIDAKEGENVVFSGDCASYEGNIAGELVQIKSKYVDRSTKNPLDAKSDDIFVKMGKMTGKLWNAGKGKGREGKNVIRMEGCPVSVAEQVLLLVKLGKLKNPYFDMDQATPFVSSYFGWRIHELMRRMLRMPYQLPGESLRGAARPPQNLPTTSESKRLPLGSSVPEKA
;
A
#
# COMPACT_ATOMS: atom_id res chain seq x y z
N MET A 1 -9.31 -17.72 6.28
CA MET A 1 -10.06 -18.49 5.27
C MET A 1 -9.32 -19.75 4.80
N GLY A 2 -8.00 -19.69 4.58
CA GLY A 2 -7.19 -20.85 4.14
C GLY A 2 -7.64 -21.37 2.76
N LEU A 3 -7.91 -20.46 1.83
CA LEU A 3 -8.31 -20.78 0.46
C LEU A 3 -7.23 -20.34 -0.52
N VAL A 4 -6.96 -21.17 -1.51
CA VAL A 4 -6.21 -20.82 -2.71
C VAL A 4 -7.17 -20.95 -3.88
N ILE A 5 -7.33 -19.88 -4.64
CA ILE A 5 -8.27 -19.81 -5.77
C ILE A 5 -7.45 -19.54 -7.03
N THR A 6 -7.77 -20.23 -8.12
CA THR A 6 -7.14 -20.02 -9.43
C THR A 6 -8.22 -19.98 -10.51
N GLY A 7 -7.96 -19.27 -11.58
CA GLY A 7 -8.92 -19.17 -12.69
C GLY A 7 -8.23 -18.82 -14.01
N ASN A 8 -8.88 -19.11 -15.12
CA ASN A 8 -8.41 -18.80 -16.48
C ASN A 8 -9.05 -17.52 -17.06
N ASN A 9 -10.09 -17.00 -16.41
CA ASN A 9 -10.70 -15.71 -16.71
C ASN A 9 -10.67 -14.83 -15.48
N GLN A 10 -9.98 -13.70 -15.55
CA GLN A 10 -9.74 -12.83 -14.42
C GLN A 10 -11.04 -12.22 -13.87
N LEU A 11 -11.96 -11.85 -14.77
CA LEU A 11 -13.23 -11.24 -14.35
C LEU A 11 -14.12 -12.25 -13.62
N ALA A 12 -14.24 -13.48 -14.15
CA ALA A 12 -14.94 -14.57 -13.50
C ALA A 12 -14.31 -14.94 -12.15
N PHE A 13 -12.97 -14.94 -12.09
CA PHE A 13 -12.24 -15.14 -10.84
C PHE A 13 -12.60 -14.10 -9.78
N ASP A 14 -12.56 -12.81 -10.13
CA ASP A 14 -12.89 -11.72 -9.22
C ASP A 14 -14.37 -11.77 -8.80
N ALA A 15 -15.29 -12.15 -9.71
CA ALA A 15 -16.70 -12.34 -9.37
C ALA A 15 -16.91 -13.45 -8.33
N VAL A 16 -16.21 -14.57 -8.47
CA VAL A 16 -16.24 -15.66 -7.48
C VAL A 16 -15.67 -15.21 -6.14
N CYS A 17 -14.56 -14.49 -6.14
CA CYS A 17 -13.97 -13.93 -4.92
C CYS A 17 -14.96 -12.98 -4.21
N CYS A 18 -15.61 -12.10 -4.96
CA CYS A 18 -16.66 -11.23 -4.44
C CYS A 18 -17.81 -12.03 -3.83
N ALA A 19 -18.28 -13.07 -4.52
CA ALA A 19 -19.36 -13.93 -4.02
C ALA A 19 -18.99 -14.67 -2.73
N ILE A 20 -17.72 -15.06 -2.55
CA ILE A 20 -17.25 -15.72 -1.32
C ILE A 20 -17.35 -14.79 -0.12
N ILE A 21 -16.98 -13.52 -0.29
CA ILE A 21 -16.98 -12.52 0.79
C ILE A 21 -18.31 -11.75 0.88
N GLY A 22 -19.30 -12.07 0.03
CA GLY A 22 -20.63 -11.45 0.08
C GLY A 22 -20.71 -10.06 -0.53
N VAL A 23 -19.85 -9.73 -1.49
CA VAL A 23 -19.85 -8.46 -2.23
C VAL A 23 -20.51 -8.66 -3.58
N ASP A 24 -21.35 -7.70 -4.01
CA ASP A 24 -21.82 -7.65 -5.40
C ASP A 24 -20.64 -7.27 -6.31
N PRO A 25 -20.22 -8.12 -7.26
CA PRO A 25 -19.10 -7.83 -8.14
C PRO A 25 -19.32 -6.57 -8.99
N LEU A 26 -20.56 -6.24 -9.37
CA LEU A 26 -20.84 -5.04 -10.15
C LEU A 26 -20.79 -3.74 -9.32
N SER A 27 -20.80 -3.83 -7.99
CA SER A 27 -20.53 -2.70 -7.12
C SER A 27 -19.05 -2.26 -7.15
N VAL A 28 -18.16 -3.14 -7.63
CA VAL A 28 -16.72 -2.88 -7.72
C VAL A 28 -16.39 -2.24 -9.07
N PRO A 29 -15.91 -0.99 -9.13
CA PRO A 29 -15.82 -0.22 -10.39
C PRO A 29 -15.01 -0.89 -11.49
N HIS A 30 -13.86 -1.48 -11.20
CA HIS A 30 -13.02 -2.11 -12.22
C HIS A 30 -13.63 -3.42 -12.75
N ILE A 31 -14.34 -4.18 -11.91
CA ILE A 31 -15.08 -5.39 -12.33
C ILE A 31 -16.23 -4.99 -13.25
N ARG A 32 -17.01 -3.97 -12.86
CA ARG A 32 -18.10 -3.46 -13.68
C ARG A 32 -17.63 -2.97 -15.05
N LEU A 33 -16.57 -2.15 -15.09
CA LEU A 33 -16.01 -1.65 -16.34
C LEU A 33 -15.48 -2.77 -17.24
N ALA A 34 -14.87 -3.80 -16.68
CA ALA A 34 -14.40 -4.96 -17.41
C ALA A 34 -15.56 -5.80 -17.94
N TYR A 35 -16.64 -5.95 -17.17
CA TYR A 35 -17.86 -6.62 -17.60
C TYR A 35 -18.55 -5.88 -18.76
N GLU A 36 -18.72 -4.57 -18.65
CA GLU A 36 -19.28 -3.70 -19.70
C GLU A 36 -18.43 -3.76 -21.00
N ALA A 37 -17.12 -3.94 -20.85
CA ALA A 37 -16.20 -4.13 -21.99
C ALA A 37 -16.17 -5.56 -22.56
N GLY A 38 -16.91 -6.50 -21.99
CA GLY A 38 -17.04 -7.87 -22.50
C GLY A 38 -15.90 -8.81 -22.18
N PHE A 39 -15.13 -8.55 -21.11
CA PHE A 39 -13.97 -9.38 -20.75
C PHE A 39 -14.32 -10.72 -20.10
N GLY A 40 -15.58 -10.95 -19.75
CA GLY A 40 -16.03 -12.24 -19.23
C GLY A 40 -17.32 -12.15 -18.41
N PRO A 41 -17.82 -13.29 -17.89
CA PRO A 41 -19.01 -13.33 -17.07
C PRO A 41 -18.73 -12.87 -15.63
N VAL A 42 -19.77 -12.32 -15.00
CA VAL A 42 -19.83 -12.05 -13.56
C VAL A 42 -20.90 -12.88 -12.87
N ASP A 43 -21.88 -13.38 -13.64
CA ASP A 43 -22.95 -14.24 -13.15
C ASP A 43 -22.38 -15.62 -12.83
N LEU A 44 -22.58 -16.09 -11.61
CA LEU A 44 -22.05 -17.37 -11.15
C LEU A 44 -22.57 -18.57 -11.93
N ASP A 45 -23.78 -18.46 -12.48
CA ASP A 45 -24.39 -19.52 -13.31
C ASP A 45 -23.67 -19.72 -14.67
N GLN A 46 -22.88 -18.72 -15.08
CA GLN A 46 -22.06 -18.77 -16.30
C GLN A 46 -20.59 -19.14 -16.01
N ILE A 47 -20.25 -19.36 -14.74
CA ILE A 47 -18.89 -19.64 -14.29
C ILE A 47 -18.82 -21.09 -13.81
N GLU A 48 -17.98 -21.89 -14.45
CA GLU A 48 -17.68 -23.24 -13.96
C GLU A 48 -16.75 -23.15 -12.76
N ILE A 49 -17.23 -23.60 -11.61
CA ILE A 49 -16.49 -23.60 -10.34
C ILE A 49 -16.23 -25.05 -9.94
N GLY A 50 -14.96 -25.43 -9.85
CA GLY A 50 -14.51 -26.76 -9.46
C GLY A 50 -13.43 -26.70 -8.38
N GLY A 51 -13.05 -27.87 -7.88
CA GLY A 51 -11.98 -28.02 -6.90
C GLY A 51 -12.41 -28.81 -5.66
N GLU A 52 -11.53 -28.84 -4.66
CA GLU A 52 -11.76 -29.59 -3.42
C GLU A 52 -12.77 -28.91 -2.47
N VAL A 53 -12.94 -27.59 -2.63
CA VAL A 53 -13.80 -26.77 -1.78
C VAL A 53 -14.96 -26.22 -2.62
N THR A 54 -16.17 -26.50 -2.21
CA THR A 54 -17.37 -25.94 -2.87
C THR A 54 -17.51 -24.45 -2.59
N LEU A 55 -18.23 -23.71 -3.46
CA LEU A 55 -18.52 -22.29 -3.25
C LEU A 55 -19.24 -22.05 -1.92
N GLN A 56 -20.16 -22.93 -1.54
CA GLN A 56 -20.87 -22.81 -0.26
C GLN A 56 -19.93 -22.97 0.94
N GLU A 57 -19.02 -23.92 0.88
CA GLU A 57 -18.02 -24.10 1.91
C GLU A 57 -17.07 -22.92 2.00
N ALA A 58 -16.64 -22.38 0.83
CA ALA A 58 -15.81 -21.18 0.78
C ALA A 58 -16.51 -19.98 1.43
N LYS A 59 -17.81 -19.76 1.13
CA LYS A 59 -18.64 -18.75 1.80
C LYS A 59 -18.75 -18.97 3.31
N ALA A 60 -18.90 -20.21 3.73
CA ALA A 60 -18.95 -20.55 5.16
C ALA A 60 -17.62 -20.23 5.87
N ARG A 61 -16.47 -20.49 5.24
CA ARG A 61 -15.14 -20.14 5.75
C ARG A 61 -14.90 -18.63 5.79
N ALA A 62 -15.56 -17.87 4.92
CA ALA A 62 -15.52 -16.41 4.88
C ALA A 62 -16.51 -15.74 5.84
N LYS A 63 -17.32 -16.53 6.58
CA LYS A 63 -18.28 -15.96 7.54
C LYS A 63 -17.57 -15.10 8.57
N GLY A 64 -18.03 -13.85 8.69
CA GLY A 64 -17.42 -12.85 9.57
C GLY A 64 -16.27 -12.06 8.93
N PHE A 65 -15.95 -12.32 7.66
CA PHE A 65 -15.05 -11.45 6.92
C PHE A 65 -15.64 -10.04 6.83
N ARG A 66 -14.89 -9.06 7.29
CA ARG A 66 -15.30 -7.66 7.23
C ARG A 66 -14.98 -7.10 5.85
N VAL A 67 -16.02 -6.71 5.13
CA VAL A 67 -15.88 -6.03 3.84
C VAL A 67 -15.70 -4.53 4.07
N GLY A 68 -14.78 -3.94 3.33
CA GLY A 68 -14.47 -2.52 3.40
C GLY A 68 -13.13 -2.23 4.07
N LEU A 69 -12.69 -0.99 3.91
CA LEU A 69 -11.47 -0.51 4.53
C LEU A 69 -11.73 -0.10 5.98
N ILE A 70 -10.78 -0.38 6.84
CA ILE A 70 -10.78 0.01 8.26
C ILE A 70 -10.04 1.34 8.37
N ARG A 71 -10.55 2.27 9.17
CA ARG A 71 -9.82 3.51 9.46
C ARG A 71 -8.66 3.21 10.41
N VAL A 72 -7.58 3.94 10.26
CA VAL A 72 -6.36 3.74 11.05
C VAL A 72 -6.56 3.83 12.56
N GLU A 73 -7.53 4.62 13.00
CA GLU A 73 -7.90 4.74 14.42
C GLU A 73 -8.41 3.41 14.99
N GLU A 74 -9.22 2.72 14.19
CA GLU A 74 -9.77 1.40 14.54
C GLU A 74 -8.74 0.29 14.37
N TYR A 75 -7.87 0.40 13.36
CA TYR A 75 -6.81 -0.58 13.10
C TYR A 75 -5.84 -0.73 14.29
N PHE A 76 -5.53 0.37 14.94
CA PHE A 76 -4.62 0.39 16.11
C PHE A 76 -5.33 0.24 17.46
N GLU A 77 -6.64 -0.01 17.48
CA GLU A 77 -7.37 -0.22 18.72
C GLU A 77 -6.78 -1.41 19.51
N GLY A 78 -6.58 -1.21 20.80
CA GLY A 78 -5.99 -2.22 21.70
C GLY A 78 -4.46 -2.32 21.64
N THR A 79 -3.79 -1.51 20.84
CA THR A 79 -2.31 -1.44 20.78
C THR A 79 -1.77 -0.24 21.58
N ASN A 80 -0.44 -0.12 21.67
CA ASN A 80 0.22 1.06 22.22
C ASN A 80 0.31 2.24 21.23
N ILE A 81 -0.19 2.06 19.99
CA ILE A 81 -0.29 3.12 18.99
C ILE A 81 -1.71 3.66 19.00
N LYS A 82 -1.87 4.95 19.17
CA LYS A 82 -3.16 5.64 19.03
C LYS A 82 -3.10 6.56 17.82
N ALA A 83 -3.98 6.32 16.85
CA ALA A 83 -4.03 7.10 15.64
C ALA A 83 -5.15 8.16 15.69
N TYR A 84 -4.93 9.24 14.97
CA TYR A 84 -5.85 10.36 14.81
C TYR A 84 -5.80 10.80 13.35
N ALA A 85 -6.91 10.72 12.65
CA ALA A 85 -6.97 11.13 11.26
C ALA A 85 -7.92 12.29 11.05
N GLY A 86 -7.39 13.38 10.51
CA GLY A 86 -8.14 14.49 9.98
C GLY A 86 -8.28 14.39 8.45
N PRO A 87 -9.10 15.25 7.83
CA PRO A 87 -9.27 15.25 6.39
C PRO A 87 -7.96 15.57 5.67
N PRO A 88 -7.74 14.97 4.48
CA PRO A 88 -6.68 15.39 3.58
C PRO A 88 -7.03 16.75 2.95
N PRO A 89 -6.07 17.45 2.32
CA PRO A 89 -6.32 18.66 1.57
C PRO A 89 -7.03 18.35 0.23
N SER A 90 -8.25 17.83 0.31
CA SER A 90 -9.08 17.43 -0.82
C SER A 90 -10.53 17.66 -0.45
N ASP A 91 -11.30 18.25 -1.36
CA ASP A 91 -12.72 18.51 -1.17
C ASP A 91 -13.59 17.28 -1.45
N THR A 92 -12.99 16.18 -1.90
CA THR A 92 -13.73 14.98 -2.33
C THR A 92 -13.78 13.86 -1.30
N THR A 93 -12.99 13.93 -0.22
CA THR A 93 -12.95 12.89 0.81
C THR A 93 -12.59 13.45 2.18
N ASP A 94 -13.16 12.87 3.21
CA ASP A 94 -12.87 13.16 4.63
C ASP A 94 -11.72 12.33 5.20
N TYR A 95 -11.20 11.38 4.42
CA TYR A 95 -10.15 10.47 4.87
C TYR A 95 -9.20 10.08 3.73
N CYS A 96 -7.91 10.04 4.02
CA CYS A 96 -6.87 9.68 3.05
C CYS A 96 -6.67 8.16 3.00
N TRP A 97 -7.54 7.47 2.28
CA TRP A 97 -7.45 6.02 2.08
C TRP A 97 -6.15 5.63 1.34
N GLY A 98 -5.41 4.68 1.90
CA GLY A 98 -4.20 4.15 1.28
C GLY A 98 -3.00 5.11 1.26
N GLY A 99 -3.11 6.32 1.83
CA GLY A 99 -1.99 7.26 1.94
C GLY A 99 -1.11 6.99 3.16
N CYS A 100 -0.77 8.04 3.92
CA CYS A 100 0.06 7.89 5.12
C CYS A 100 -0.55 6.94 6.18
N PRO A 101 -1.88 6.89 6.39
CA PRO A 101 -2.48 5.89 7.28
C PRO A 101 -2.18 4.47 6.83
N GLY A 102 -2.49 4.12 5.57
CA GLY A 102 -2.26 2.76 5.05
C GLY A 102 -0.78 2.37 5.03
N SER A 103 0.13 3.30 4.71
CA SER A 103 1.56 3.02 4.79
C SER A 103 2.07 2.83 6.23
N MET A 104 1.40 3.40 7.24
CA MET A 104 1.70 3.13 8.64
C MET A 104 1.20 1.75 9.08
N GLU A 105 0.02 1.35 8.64
CA GLU A 105 -0.50 0.00 8.86
C GLU A 105 0.44 -1.04 8.29
N GLU A 106 0.89 -0.86 7.04
CA GLU A 106 1.86 -1.74 6.40
C GLU A 106 3.21 -1.77 7.15
N ALA A 107 3.69 -0.62 7.62
CA ALA A 107 4.93 -0.55 8.39
C ALA A 107 4.84 -1.36 9.69
N VAL A 108 3.71 -1.30 10.39
CA VAL A 108 3.48 -2.08 11.61
C VAL A 108 3.36 -3.57 11.29
N GLU A 109 2.68 -3.95 10.20
CA GLU A 109 2.60 -5.35 9.76
C GLU A 109 3.99 -5.93 9.43
N ILE A 110 4.83 -5.17 8.74
CA ILE A 110 6.22 -5.58 8.49
C ILE A 110 6.94 -5.84 9.81
N MET A 111 6.78 -4.96 10.79
CA MET A 111 7.41 -5.14 12.10
C MET A 111 6.88 -6.37 12.84
N ARG A 112 5.57 -6.64 12.79
CA ARG A 112 4.93 -7.82 13.38
C ARG A 112 5.42 -9.13 12.76
N LEU A 113 5.65 -9.15 11.43
CA LEU A 113 6.22 -10.30 10.73
C LEU A 113 7.64 -10.67 11.23
N PHE A 114 8.42 -9.67 11.67
CA PHE A 114 9.79 -9.88 12.16
C PHE A 114 9.87 -10.12 13.67
N ASP A 115 8.96 -9.54 14.44
CA ASP A 115 8.89 -9.72 15.89
C ASP A 115 7.42 -9.62 16.33
N ASP A 116 6.84 -10.75 16.71
CA ASP A 116 5.46 -10.87 17.19
C ASP A 116 5.18 -10.06 18.46
N ARG A 117 6.22 -9.62 19.16
CA ARG A 117 6.14 -8.77 20.35
C ARG A 117 6.20 -7.28 20.02
N THR A 118 6.13 -6.89 18.73
CA THR A 118 6.23 -5.49 18.30
C THR A 118 5.26 -4.60 19.06
N ASP A 119 3.99 -4.96 19.13
CA ASP A 119 2.97 -4.16 19.82
C ASP A 119 3.26 -4.00 21.31
N ALA A 120 3.76 -5.03 21.97
CA ALA A 120 4.10 -4.99 23.40
C ALA A 120 5.36 -4.16 23.68
N LYS A 121 6.30 -4.12 22.74
CA LYS A 121 7.55 -3.35 22.87
C LYS A 121 7.40 -1.89 22.49
N MET A 122 6.42 -1.55 21.67
CA MET A 122 6.18 -0.17 21.26
C MET A 122 5.84 0.70 22.47
N PRO A 123 6.53 1.83 22.66
CA PRO A 123 6.09 2.81 23.65
C PRO A 123 4.78 3.43 23.20
N LYS A 124 4.04 4.00 24.14
CA LYS A 124 2.85 4.78 23.80
C LYS A 124 3.19 5.87 22.81
N THR A 125 2.56 5.79 21.65
CA THR A 125 2.83 6.63 20.50
C THR A 125 1.53 7.10 19.87
N HIS A 126 1.38 8.40 19.75
CA HIS A 126 0.24 9.05 19.12
C HIS A 126 0.63 9.45 17.70
N ILE A 127 -0.14 9.02 16.70
CA ILE A 127 0.16 9.31 15.29
C ILE A 127 -0.98 10.12 14.70
N VAL A 128 -0.65 11.26 14.12
CA VAL A 128 -1.62 12.22 13.59
C VAL A 128 -1.44 12.36 12.08
N PHE A 129 -2.55 12.24 11.36
CA PHE A 129 -2.62 12.35 9.91
C PHE A 129 -3.59 13.46 9.49
N GLY A 130 -3.32 14.11 8.36
CA GLY A 130 -4.19 15.13 7.80
C GLY A 130 -4.38 16.37 8.69
N ASP A 131 -5.44 17.12 8.46
CA ASP A 131 -5.78 18.34 9.22
C ASP A 131 -6.64 17.99 10.43
N TYR A 132 -6.00 17.50 11.49
CA TYR A 132 -6.71 17.05 12.69
C TYR A 132 -7.04 18.22 13.62
N LYS A 133 -8.31 18.32 14.02
CA LYS A 133 -8.84 19.41 14.87
C LYS A 133 -9.26 18.96 16.27
N GLY A 134 -9.23 17.64 16.52
CA GLY A 134 -9.64 17.10 17.82
C GLY A 134 -8.54 17.20 18.89
N ALA A 135 -8.84 16.76 20.10
CA ALA A 135 -7.85 16.65 21.17
C ALA A 135 -6.93 15.43 20.97
N ILE A 136 -5.66 15.58 21.30
CA ILE A 136 -4.68 14.49 21.34
C ILE A 136 -4.40 14.17 22.81
N ASP A 137 -4.76 12.94 23.24
CA ASP A 137 -4.67 12.53 24.67
C ASP A 137 -3.25 12.12 25.07
N ALA A 138 -2.23 12.63 24.44
CA ALA A 138 -0.84 12.29 24.79
C ALA A 138 -0.47 12.87 26.17
N LYS A 139 0.16 12.05 26.98
CA LYS A 139 0.70 12.46 28.28
C LYS A 139 2.15 12.92 28.13
N GLU A 140 2.64 13.59 29.16
CA GLU A 140 4.04 13.98 29.22
C GLU A 140 4.96 12.75 29.07
N GLY A 141 5.93 12.84 28.14
CA GLY A 141 6.85 11.76 27.84
C GLY A 141 6.38 10.77 26.76
N GLU A 142 5.11 10.77 26.36
CA GLU A 142 4.63 9.95 25.24
C GLU A 142 5.02 10.57 23.89
N ASN A 143 5.23 9.72 22.88
CA ASN A 143 5.64 10.19 21.56
C ASN A 143 4.43 10.68 20.77
N VAL A 144 4.57 11.81 20.09
CA VAL A 144 3.57 12.32 19.14
C VAL A 144 4.21 12.48 17.77
N VAL A 145 3.63 11.84 16.76
CA VAL A 145 4.15 11.81 15.41
C VAL A 145 3.13 12.42 14.45
N PHE A 146 3.50 13.47 13.76
CA PHE A 146 2.72 14.04 12.67
C PHE A 146 3.23 13.46 11.35
N SER A 147 2.41 12.63 10.69
CA SER A 147 2.79 11.89 9.49
C SER A 147 2.11 12.46 8.25
N GLY A 148 2.93 12.91 7.32
CA GLY A 148 2.54 13.46 6.04
C GLY A 148 2.72 14.97 5.89
N ASP A 149 2.90 15.41 4.65
CA ASP A 149 3.01 16.85 4.34
C ASP A 149 1.71 17.61 4.66
N CYS A 150 0.57 16.92 4.60
CA CYS A 150 -0.74 17.49 4.92
C CYS A 150 -1.04 17.54 6.42
N ALA A 151 -0.23 16.90 7.26
CA ALA A 151 -0.46 16.93 8.69
C ALA A 151 -0.41 18.36 9.23
N SER A 152 -1.49 18.78 9.87
CA SER A 152 -1.60 20.07 10.54
C SER A 152 -2.38 19.93 11.85
N TYR A 153 -2.00 20.75 12.83
CA TYR A 153 -2.59 20.73 14.15
C TYR A 153 -2.33 22.05 14.86
N GLU A 154 -3.30 22.48 15.64
CA GLU A 154 -3.13 23.59 16.59
C GLU A 154 -3.91 23.26 17.87
N GLY A 155 -3.18 23.08 18.95
CA GLY A 155 -3.80 22.72 20.23
C GLY A 155 -2.79 22.39 21.31
N ASN A 156 -3.30 22.01 22.48
CA ASN A 156 -2.48 21.64 23.61
C ASN A 156 -2.18 20.14 23.58
N ILE A 157 -0.91 19.77 23.74
CA ILE A 157 -0.46 18.38 23.88
C ILE A 157 0.40 18.31 25.15
N ALA A 158 -0.04 17.52 26.11
CA ALA A 158 0.66 17.32 27.39
C ALA A 158 1.01 18.64 28.12
N GLY A 159 0.15 19.66 28.02
CA GLY A 159 0.35 20.96 28.65
C GLY A 159 1.13 21.98 27.82
N GLU A 160 1.67 21.60 26.67
CA GLU A 160 2.38 22.49 25.75
C GLU A 160 1.51 22.86 24.54
N LEU A 161 1.51 24.13 24.14
CA LEU A 161 0.86 24.57 22.91
C LEU A 161 1.71 24.12 21.70
N VAL A 162 1.13 23.27 20.85
CA VAL A 162 1.78 22.75 19.66
C VAL A 162 1.08 23.30 18.43
N GLN A 163 1.85 23.88 17.52
CA GLN A 163 1.35 24.37 16.24
C GLN A 163 2.13 23.73 15.10
N ILE A 164 1.45 22.86 14.35
CA ILE A 164 1.98 22.18 13.16
C ILE A 164 1.27 22.71 11.93
N LYS A 165 2.00 23.27 10.99
CA LYS A 165 1.46 23.79 9.74
C LYS A 165 1.62 22.77 8.62
N SER A 166 0.60 22.61 7.80
CA SER A 166 0.67 21.79 6.58
C SER A 166 1.79 22.30 5.67
N LYS A 167 2.55 21.35 5.09
CA LYS A 167 3.54 21.58 4.02
C LYS A 167 3.07 21.02 2.68
N TYR A 168 1.80 20.63 2.61
CA TYR A 168 1.24 20.06 1.40
C TYR A 168 1.26 21.08 0.26
N VAL A 169 1.72 20.64 -0.88
CA VAL A 169 1.68 21.40 -2.14
C VAL A 169 0.91 20.56 -3.14
N ASP A 170 -0.19 21.08 -3.63
CA ASP A 170 -0.93 20.43 -4.70
C ASP A 170 -0.06 20.32 -5.95
N ARG A 171 0.15 19.08 -6.37
CA ARG A 171 0.94 18.77 -7.59
C ARG A 171 0.06 18.36 -8.77
N SER A 172 -1.25 18.31 -8.61
CA SER A 172 -2.20 17.90 -9.65
C SER A 172 -2.19 18.83 -10.85
N THR A 173 -1.85 20.12 -10.63
CA THR A 173 -1.76 21.13 -11.66
C THR A 173 -0.41 21.15 -12.41
N LYS A 174 0.58 20.37 -11.95
CA LYS A 174 1.88 20.28 -12.62
C LYS A 174 1.82 19.16 -13.65
N ASN A 175 2.00 19.52 -14.92
CA ASN A 175 2.18 18.53 -15.98
C ASN A 175 3.35 17.60 -15.59
N PRO A 176 3.14 16.26 -15.52
CA PRO A 176 4.23 15.32 -15.23
C PRO A 176 5.42 15.42 -16.18
N LEU A 177 5.19 15.94 -17.39
CA LEU A 177 6.23 16.17 -18.41
C LEU A 177 7.07 17.42 -18.14
N ASP A 178 6.60 18.35 -17.31
CA ASP A 178 7.35 19.55 -16.89
C ASP A 178 8.28 19.26 -15.69
N ALA A 179 8.19 18.07 -15.10
CA ALA A 179 9.18 17.61 -14.15
C ALA A 179 10.51 17.47 -14.90
N LYS A 180 11.35 18.52 -14.86
CA LYS A 180 12.75 18.41 -15.28
C LYS A 180 13.27 17.10 -14.71
N SER A 181 13.77 16.22 -15.58
CA SER A 181 14.41 14.98 -15.19
C SER A 181 15.53 15.34 -14.22
N ASP A 182 15.23 15.30 -12.93
CA ASP A 182 16.30 15.38 -11.94
C ASP A 182 17.27 14.26 -12.30
N ASP A 183 18.49 14.64 -12.59
CA ASP A 183 19.57 13.74 -12.90
C ASP A 183 19.55 12.59 -11.87
N ILE A 184 19.69 11.36 -12.35
CA ILE A 184 19.64 10.16 -11.51
C ILE A 184 20.62 10.24 -10.33
N PHE A 185 21.74 10.94 -10.52
CA PHE A 185 22.74 11.21 -9.48
C PHE A 185 22.23 12.17 -8.42
N VAL A 186 21.41 13.17 -8.80
CA VAL A 186 20.76 14.09 -7.86
C VAL A 186 19.69 13.34 -7.06
N LYS A 187 18.93 12.43 -7.70
CA LYS A 187 17.98 11.55 -7.00
C LYS A 187 18.68 10.61 -6.04
N MET A 188 19.78 9.98 -6.46
CA MET A 188 20.61 9.13 -5.58
C MET A 188 21.22 9.94 -4.43
N GLY A 189 21.74 11.12 -4.68
CA GLY A 189 22.28 12.00 -3.64
C GLY A 189 21.22 12.46 -2.65
N LYS A 190 20.00 12.78 -3.12
CA LYS A 190 18.86 13.08 -2.25
C LYS A 190 18.40 11.85 -1.44
N MET A 191 18.44 10.66 -2.03
CA MET A 191 18.07 9.41 -1.37
C MET A 191 19.10 8.99 -0.30
N THR A 192 20.39 9.06 -0.62
CA THR A 192 21.46 8.80 0.35
C THR A 192 21.49 9.86 1.45
N GLY A 193 21.26 11.13 1.13
CA GLY A 193 21.11 12.20 2.08
C GLY A 193 19.89 12.04 3.00
N LYS A 194 18.76 11.55 2.46
CA LYS A 194 17.58 11.21 3.26
C LYS A 194 17.83 10.01 4.18
N LEU A 195 18.46 8.95 3.70
CA LEU A 195 18.87 7.79 4.52
C LEU A 195 19.85 8.18 5.62
N TRP A 196 20.83 9.04 5.33
CA TRP A 196 21.80 9.55 6.31
C TRP A 196 21.14 10.49 7.33
N ASN A 197 20.16 11.28 6.92
CA ASN A 197 19.44 12.21 7.77
C ASN A 197 18.25 11.57 8.51
N ALA A 198 17.69 10.45 8.03
CA ALA A 198 16.66 9.68 8.74
C ALA A 198 17.15 9.22 10.12
N GLY A 199 18.47 8.96 10.26
CA GLY A 199 19.09 8.69 11.55
C GLY A 199 19.28 9.93 12.45
N LYS A 200 19.18 11.16 11.92
CA LYS A 200 19.49 12.39 12.63
C LYS A 200 18.29 13.21 13.10
N GLY A 201 17.05 12.69 12.91
CA GLY A 201 15.84 13.30 13.50
C GLY A 201 15.66 14.78 13.14
N LYS A 202 15.61 15.12 11.85
CA LYS A 202 15.14 16.44 11.42
C LYS A 202 13.65 16.55 11.71
N GLY A 203 13.27 17.47 12.58
CA GLY A 203 11.87 17.81 12.86
C GLY A 203 11.43 17.55 14.29
N ARG A 204 12.32 17.71 15.28
CA ARG A 204 11.86 17.87 16.66
C ARG A 204 11.24 19.25 16.80
N GLU A 205 9.92 19.33 16.72
CA GLU A 205 9.15 20.55 17.01
C GLU A 205 8.77 20.64 18.51
N GLY A 206 9.33 19.74 19.36
CA GLY A 206 9.15 19.65 20.80
C GLY A 206 9.93 18.48 21.37
N LYS A 207 9.91 18.32 22.69
CA LYS A 207 10.70 17.30 23.41
C LYS A 207 10.36 15.87 22.93
N ASN A 208 9.10 15.60 22.54
CA ASN A 208 8.60 14.30 22.06
C ASN A 208 7.73 14.43 20.82
N VAL A 209 7.74 15.55 20.11
CA VAL A 209 6.96 15.78 18.89
C VAL A 209 7.87 15.56 17.67
N ILE A 210 7.47 14.65 16.81
CA ILE A 210 8.21 14.25 15.60
C ILE A 210 7.33 14.56 14.38
N ARG A 211 7.93 15.13 13.35
CA ARG A 211 7.28 15.30 12.05
C ARG A 211 7.92 14.41 11.00
N MET A 212 7.11 13.70 10.25
CA MET A 212 7.48 12.93 9.06
C MET A 212 6.93 13.62 7.83
N GLU A 213 7.80 13.91 6.88
CA GLU A 213 7.43 14.61 5.63
C GLU A 213 7.27 13.58 4.49
N GLY A 214 6.33 13.85 3.60
CA GLY A 214 6.04 13.04 2.42
C GLY A 214 4.55 13.00 2.11
N CYS A 215 4.20 12.73 0.85
CA CYS A 215 2.80 12.51 0.45
C CYS A 215 2.75 11.40 -0.61
N PRO A 216 2.49 10.15 -0.18
CA PRO A 216 2.52 9.64 1.20
C PRO A 216 3.93 9.57 1.80
N VAL A 217 4.04 9.46 3.11
CA VAL A 217 5.27 9.07 3.79
C VAL A 217 5.58 7.62 3.43
N SER A 218 6.82 7.31 3.08
CA SER A 218 7.16 5.96 2.66
C SER A 218 7.07 4.96 3.82
N VAL A 219 6.65 3.73 3.52
CA VAL A 219 6.62 2.61 4.48
C VAL A 219 7.98 2.43 5.15
N ALA A 220 9.08 2.51 4.37
CA ALA A 220 10.43 2.35 4.88
C ALA A 220 10.80 3.41 5.93
N GLU A 221 10.43 4.68 5.73
CA GLU A 221 10.66 5.75 6.71
C GLU A 221 9.85 5.52 7.99
N GLN A 222 8.62 5.01 7.84
CA GLN A 222 7.77 4.68 8.98
C GLN A 222 8.30 3.48 9.77
N VAL A 223 8.78 2.41 9.09
CA VAL A 223 9.48 1.29 9.74
C VAL A 223 10.69 1.79 10.53
N LEU A 224 11.53 2.64 9.93
CA LEU A 224 12.71 3.19 10.62
C LEU A 224 12.33 4.02 11.85
N LEU A 225 11.22 4.76 11.79
CA LEU A 225 10.68 5.47 12.95
C LEU A 225 10.26 4.49 14.05
N LEU A 226 9.47 3.46 13.72
CA LEU A 226 8.99 2.45 14.68
C LEU A 226 10.16 1.71 15.33
N VAL A 227 11.17 1.31 14.54
CA VAL A 227 12.42 0.70 15.03
C VAL A 227 13.10 1.60 16.07
N LYS A 228 13.18 2.89 15.78
CA LYS A 228 13.82 3.87 16.67
C LYS A 228 13.03 4.09 17.97
N LEU A 229 11.71 4.23 17.87
CA LEU A 229 10.83 4.45 19.01
C LEU A 229 10.75 3.21 19.92
N GLY A 230 10.53 2.05 19.32
CA GLY A 230 10.39 0.78 20.05
C GLY A 230 11.72 0.13 20.42
N LYS A 231 12.86 0.67 19.97
CA LYS A 231 14.17 0.01 20.06
C LYS A 231 14.12 -1.43 19.54
N LEU A 232 13.39 -1.61 18.45
CA LEU A 232 13.15 -2.90 17.83
C LEU A 232 14.31 -3.29 16.90
N LYS A 233 14.41 -4.58 16.56
CA LYS A 233 15.34 -5.05 15.54
C LYS A 233 14.90 -4.47 14.18
N ASN A 234 15.85 -3.94 13.41
CA ASN A 234 15.55 -3.36 12.12
C ASN A 234 15.42 -4.47 11.06
N PRO A 235 14.23 -4.68 10.46
CA PRO A 235 14.01 -5.73 9.48
C PRO A 235 14.85 -5.57 8.20
N TYR A 236 15.20 -4.33 7.83
CA TYR A 236 16.02 -4.08 6.65
C TYR A 236 17.52 -4.40 6.84
N PHE A 237 17.96 -4.57 8.08
CA PHE A 237 19.34 -4.92 8.43
C PHE A 237 19.44 -6.25 9.17
N ASP A 238 18.44 -7.12 9.01
CA ASP A 238 18.52 -8.49 9.53
C ASP A 238 19.42 -9.33 8.62
N MET A 239 20.64 -9.60 9.10
CA MET A 239 21.64 -10.34 8.33
C MET A 239 21.22 -11.79 8.06
N ASP A 240 20.41 -12.38 8.94
CA ASP A 240 19.95 -13.76 8.77
C ASP A 240 19.01 -13.88 7.56
N GLN A 241 18.25 -12.82 7.27
CA GLN A 241 17.35 -12.76 6.11
C GLN A 241 17.99 -12.04 4.91
N ALA A 242 18.80 -11.02 5.16
CA ALA A 242 19.49 -10.29 4.10
C ALA A 242 20.50 -11.16 3.35
N THR A 243 21.21 -12.05 4.05
CA THR A 243 22.25 -12.89 3.45
C THR A 243 21.73 -13.79 2.32
N PRO A 244 20.63 -14.56 2.47
CA PRO A 244 20.07 -15.35 1.37
C PRO A 244 19.62 -14.49 0.20
N PHE A 245 19.01 -13.34 0.46
CA PHE A 245 18.58 -12.41 -0.59
C PHE A 245 19.77 -11.85 -1.36
N VAL A 246 20.79 -11.35 -0.65
CA VAL A 246 22.00 -10.77 -1.24
C VAL A 246 22.74 -11.83 -2.04
N SER A 247 22.92 -13.05 -1.52
CA SER A 247 23.59 -14.14 -2.23
C SER A 247 22.81 -14.55 -3.48
N SER A 248 21.50 -14.64 -3.42
CA SER A 248 20.63 -14.94 -4.58
C SER A 248 20.70 -13.83 -5.64
N TYR A 249 20.67 -12.56 -5.21
CA TYR A 249 20.79 -11.42 -6.12
C TYR A 249 22.15 -11.40 -6.84
N PHE A 250 23.25 -11.58 -6.11
CA PHE A 250 24.59 -11.63 -6.73
C PHE A 250 24.74 -12.87 -7.62
N GLY A 251 24.25 -14.03 -7.19
CA GLY A 251 24.23 -15.24 -8.02
C GLY A 251 23.48 -15.01 -9.34
N TRP A 252 22.31 -14.40 -9.27
CA TRP A 252 21.55 -14.04 -10.48
C TRP A 252 22.30 -13.03 -11.36
N ARG A 253 22.92 -11.99 -10.79
CA ARG A 253 23.71 -10.99 -11.54
C ARG A 253 24.90 -11.60 -12.25
N ILE A 254 25.62 -12.50 -11.58
CA ILE A 254 26.74 -13.21 -12.15
C ILE A 254 26.26 -14.13 -13.29
N HIS A 255 25.18 -14.89 -13.06
CA HIS A 255 24.60 -15.75 -14.08
C HIS A 255 24.16 -14.94 -15.31
N GLU A 256 23.50 -13.80 -15.12
CA GLU A 256 23.08 -12.93 -16.22
C GLU A 256 24.29 -12.36 -16.98
N LEU A 257 25.36 -11.97 -16.28
CA LEU A 257 26.59 -11.51 -16.91
C LEU A 257 27.21 -12.61 -17.75
N MET A 258 27.37 -13.82 -17.18
CA MET A 258 27.91 -14.98 -17.88
C MET A 258 27.08 -15.35 -19.11
N ARG A 259 25.75 -15.34 -18.98
CA ARG A 259 24.80 -15.57 -20.07
C ARG A 259 25.03 -14.59 -21.22
N ARG A 260 25.19 -13.29 -20.92
CA ARG A 260 25.48 -12.26 -21.93
C ARG A 260 26.84 -12.46 -22.61
N MET A 261 27.86 -12.75 -21.81
CA MET A 261 29.21 -13.01 -22.33
C MET A 261 29.26 -14.23 -23.25
N LEU A 262 28.57 -15.30 -22.89
CA LEU A 262 28.51 -16.55 -23.66
C LEU A 262 27.42 -16.53 -24.75
N ARG A 263 26.72 -15.42 -24.94
CA ARG A 263 25.58 -15.26 -25.91
C ARG A 263 24.54 -16.36 -25.81
N MET A 264 24.28 -16.86 -24.59
CA MET A 264 23.29 -17.87 -24.35
C MET A 264 21.87 -17.27 -24.47
N PRO A 265 20.91 -17.98 -25.06
CA PRO A 265 19.51 -17.50 -25.14
C PRO A 265 18.93 -17.30 -23.73
N TYR A 266 18.04 -16.34 -23.61
CA TYR A 266 17.31 -16.13 -22.36
C TYR A 266 16.22 -17.20 -22.21
N GLN A 267 16.33 -18.04 -21.22
CA GLN A 267 15.29 -18.96 -20.82
C GLN A 267 14.60 -18.40 -19.58
N LEU A 268 13.32 -18.03 -19.71
CA LEU A 268 12.50 -17.67 -18.56
C LEU A 268 12.36 -18.89 -17.65
N PRO A 269 12.55 -18.76 -16.33
CA PRO A 269 12.17 -19.81 -15.38
C PRO A 269 10.71 -20.15 -15.59
N GLY A 270 10.41 -21.38 -16.01
CA GLY A 270 9.04 -21.80 -16.30
C GLY A 270 8.68 -21.95 -17.79
N GLU A 271 9.58 -21.65 -18.73
CA GLU A 271 9.34 -21.99 -20.16
C GLU A 271 9.17 -23.49 -20.39
N SER A 272 9.76 -24.33 -19.55
CA SER A 272 9.50 -25.78 -19.53
C SER A 272 8.07 -26.14 -19.11
N LEU A 273 7.34 -25.25 -18.46
CA LEU A 273 5.93 -25.43 -18.09
C LEU A 273 4.96 -24.94 -19.16
N ARG A 274 5.42 -24.15 -20.15
CA ARG A 274 4.59 -23.63 -21.24
C ARG A 274 4.26 -24.67 -22.32
N GLY A 275 4.86 -25.85 -22.26
CA GLY A 275 4.52 -26.95 -23.20
C GLY A 275 3.13 -27.53 -23.03
N ALA A 276 2.39 -27.20 -21.97
CA ALA A 276 1.09 -27.78 -21.65
C ALA A 276 -0.13 -26.86 -21.86
N ALA A 277 0.06 -25.55 -22.01
CA ALA A 277 -1.06 -24.62 -22.20
C ALA A 277 -0.89 -23.85 -23.52
N ARG A 278 -1.45 -24.37 -24.61
CA ARG A 278 -1.71 -23.51 -25.77
C ARG A 278 -2.74 -22.47 -25.35
N PRO A 279 -2.49 -21.15 -25.57
CA PRO A 279 -3.56 -20.17 -25.42
C PRO A 279 -4.71 -20.54 -26.35
N PRO A 280 -5.96 -20.32 -25.94
CA PRO A 280 -7.09 -20.56 -26.83
C PRO A 280 -6.91 -19.77 -28.13
N GLN A 281 -7.01 -20.43 -29.27
CA GLN A 281 -6.72 -19.87 -30.60
C GLN A 281 -7.74 -18.80 -31.05
N ASN A 282 -8.69 -18.40 -30.21
CA ASN A 282 -9.78 -17.49 -30.51
C ASN A 282 -9.80 -16.21 -29.68
N LEU A 283 -8.65 -15.70 -29.30
CA LEU A 283 -8.61 -14.28 -28.85
C LEU A 283 -8.79 -13.41 -30.11
N PRO A 284 -9.80 -12.53 -30.15
CA PRO A 284 -9.92 -11.57 -31.24
C PRO A 284 -8.62 -10.76 -31.31
N THR A 285 -8.00 -10.79 -32.48
CA THR A 285 -6.81 -9.98 -32.74
C THR A 285 -7.15 -8.52 -32.53
N THR A 286 -6.32 -7.81 -31.78
CA THR A 286 -6.44 -6.41 -31.36
C THR A 286 -6.54 -5.38 -32.51
N SER A 287 -6.75 -5.81 -33.74
CA SER A 287 -6.91 -4.94 -34.92
C SER A 287 -8.32 -4.36 -35.12
N GLU A 288 -9.32 -4.77 -34.31
CA GLU A 288 -10.70 -4.24 -34.39
C GLU A 288 -11.21 -3.54 -33.13
N SER A 289 -10.36 -3.15 -32.22
CA SER A 289 -10.80 -2.23 -31.16
C SER A 289 -11.11 -0.87 -31.77
N LYS A 290 -12.37 -0.65 -32.13
CA LYS A 290 -12.92 0.67 -32.40
C LYS A 290 -12.55 1.57 -31.20
N ARG A 291 -11.67 2.55 -31.45
CA ARG A 291 -11.39 3.62 -30.47
C ARG A 291 -12.73 4.26 -30.13
N LEU A 292 -13.21 4.03 -28.92
CA LEU A 292 -14.32 4.80 -28.37
C LEU A 292 -13.87 6.27 -28.32
N PRO A 293 -14.68 7.21 -28.84
CA PRO A 293 -14.35 8.63 -28.77
C PRO A 293 -14.34 9.04 -27.30
N LEU A 294 -13.21 9.52 -26.84
CA LEU A 294 -13.08 10.28 -25.59
C LEU A 294 -13.88 11.58 -25.78
N GLY A 295 -15.05 11.64 -25.19
CA GLY A 295 -15.81 12.89 -25.14
C GLY A 295 -17.33 12.69 -25.33
N SER A 296 -18.01 12.36 -24.26
CA SER A 296 -19.37 12.85 -24.05
C SER A 296 -19.58 13.07 -22.54
N SER A 297 -19.86 14.31 -22.23
CA SER A 297 -20.23 14.91 -20.97
C SER A 297 -21.26 14.05 -20.21
N VAL A 298 -20.97 13.82 -18.93
CA VAL A 298 -21.93 13.32 -17.94
C VAL A 298 -23.08 14.32 -17.85
N PRO A 299 -24.35 13.92 -18.01
CA PRO A 299 -25.46 14.82 -17.74
C PRO A 299 -25.61 15.02 -16.24
N GLU A 300 -25.50 16.26 -15.82
CA GLU A 300 -25.90 16.80 -14.55
C GLU A 300 -27.38 16.47 -14.32
N LYS A 301 -27.72 15.68 -13.30
CA LYS A 301 -29.09 15.49 -12.85
C LYS A 301 -29.32 16.35 -11.61
N ALA A 302 -30.34 17.20 -11.77
CA ALA A 302 -30.98 18.02 -10.76
C ALA A 302 -31.50 17.23 -9.56
#